data_47bac6d587577a05632bf3144663a45c
#
_entry.id   47bac6d587577a05632bf3144663a45c
#
_cell.length_a   1.000
_cell.length_b   1.000
_cell.length_c   1.000
_cell.angle_alpha   90.00
_cell.angle_beta   90.00
_cell.angle_gamma   90.00
#
_symmetry.space_group_name_H-M   'P 1'
#
loop_
_entity.id
_entity.type
_entity.pdbx_description
1 polymer ?
#
loop_
_entity_poly.entity_id
_entity_poly.type
_entity_poly.pdbx_seq_one_letter_code
_entity_poly.pdbx_strand_id
1 'polypeptide(L)'
;MASRKTIRINFVATSPQLKNLVSELPDHAQFIKKHGSLLNLVTTDFKEDMMRVLFQFFDPKHHCFTFPDYQLVPTLEEFSRLLEIPILDQIPFSGLEKIPKSEEVAAALHMTKSDIETNWVTRSGVKCLLAKFLINKAREFLKDVNVHAFEDVLALLIYGLVLFPNPDQFIDMNAIKIFLTHNPVPTLLGDILHSLHTPLKNEQNLKWSQRIMSLSHSDIRWCPHLKENVSIIDRCGEFSNVPLLGVRGGITYNPGLALRQFGYARRDGPHEIIIQGTVFDYDNDSQGLRPRFVRAWGMVKRNALGQKNSILMEPYLRWVCARARELVMPYLAVRPLIVEPEVEGGTPQIIPYPDMPTDVKELKRSWIQLREERDTFEAQFCAERKKVLELTSQLNEERRLNAYLRPKRSLP
;
A
#
# COMPACT_ATOMS: atom_id res chain seq x y z
N MET A 1 32.56 -1.04 1.52
CA MET A 1 31.27 -0.43 1.15
C MET A 1 30.81 -1.13 -0.14
N ALA A 2 29.89 -2.09 -0.04
CA ALA A 2 29.35 -2.76 -1.20
C ALA A 2 28.43 -1.77 -1.94
N SER A 3 28.70 -1.54 -3.23
CA SER A 3 27.88 -0.74 -4.14
C SER A 3 26.46 -1.34 -4.15
N ARG A 4 25.50 -0.67 -3.50
CA ARG A 4 24.09 -1.05 -3.60
C ARG A 4 23.65 -0.90 -5.07
N LYS A 5 23.33 -2.01 -5.71
CA LYS A 5 22.76 -2.01 -7.07
C LYS A 5 21.42 -1.25 -7.00
N THR A 6 21.37 -0.10 -7.63
CA THR A 6 20.14 0.67 -7.79
C THR A 6 19.29 -0.03 -8.85
N ILE A 7 18.11 -0.50 -8.47
CA ILE A 7 17.18 -1.15 -9.40
C ILE A 7 16.32 -0.08 -10.08
N ARG A 8 16.19 -0.20 -11.39
CA ARG A 8 15.23 0.58 -12.18
C ARG A 8 13.90 -0.18 -12.12
N ILE A 9 12.85 0.41 -11.56
CA ILE A 9 11.51 -0.17 -11.66
C ILE A 9 11.08 -0.06 -13.13
N ASN A 10 10.95 -1.19 -13.79
CA ASN A 10 10.38 -1.24 -15.12
C ASN A 10 8.89 -1.56 -14.96
N PHE A 11 8.06 -0.60 -15.31
CA PHE A 11 6.62 -0.84 -15.41
C PHE A 11 6.36 -1.64 -16.68
N VAL A 12 5.83 -2.83 -16.52
CA VAL A 12 5.48 -3.70 -17.65
C VAL A 12 4.12 -3.26 -18.18
N ALA A 13 4.09 -2.72 -19.40
CA ALA A 13 2.83 -2.40 -20.05
C ALA A 13 2.02 -3.68 -20.29
N THR A 14 0.74 -3.63 -19.99
CA THR A 14 -0.16 -4.77 -20.24
C THR A 14 -0.18 -5.13 -21.72
N SER A 15 0.03 -6.40 -22.03
CA SER A 15 0.09 -6.90 -23.41
C SER A 15 -1.22 -6.63 -24.16
N PRO A 16 -1.18 -6.14 -25.41
CA PRO A 16 -2.38 -5.96 -26.21
C PRO A 16 -3.22 -7.24 -26.36
N GLN A 17 -2.56 -8.39 -26.39
CA GLN A 17 -3.22 -9.69 -26.47
C GLN A 17 -4.06 -10.00 -25.24
N LEU A 18 -3.57 -9.63 -24.04
CA LEU A 18 -4.32 -9.81 -22.79
C LEU A 18 -5.52 -8.83 -22.75
N LYS A 19 -5.33 -7.58 -23.18
CA LYS A 19 -6.45 -6.61 -23.30
C LYS A 19 -7.55 -7.11 -24.25
N ASN A 20 -7.17 -7.71 -25.36
CA ASN A 20 -8.13 -8.30 -26.30
C ASN A 20 -8.91 -9.46 -25.65
N LEU A 21 -8.24 -10.37 -24.94
CA LEU A 21 -8.96 -11.46 -24.23
C LEU A 21 -9.96 -10.92 -23.20
N VAL A 22 -9.61 -9.86 -22.48
CA VAL A 22 -10.52 -9.21 -21.53
C VAL A 22 -11.74 -8.65 -22.27
N SER A 23 -11.59 -8.08 -23.47
CA SER A 23 -12.71 -7.57 -24.27
C SER A 23 -13.58 -8.69 -24.88
N GLU A 24 -13.04 -9.90 -25.02
CA GLU A 24 -13.74 -11.09 -25.53
C GLU A 24 -14.48 -11.86 -24.40
N LEU A 25 -14.36 -11.46 -23.12
CA LEU A 25 -14.99 -12.12 -21.97
C LEU A 25 -16.52 -12.01 -22.04
N PRO A 26 -17.27 -13.13 -22.07
CA PRO A 26 -18.72 -13.12 -22.23
C PRO A 26 -19.46 -12.57 -21.01
N ASP A 27 -19.01 -12.89 -19.79
CA ASP A 27 -19.66 -12.49 -18.52
C ASP A 27 -18.66 -11.93 -17.53
N HIS A 28 -18.58 -10.60 -17.46
CA HIS A 28 -17.72 -9.89 -16.51
C HIS A 28 -18.17 -10.10 -15.05
N ALA A 29 -19.48 -10.20 -14.80
CA ALA A 29 -19.99 -10.32 -13.44
C ALA A 29 -19.65 -11.70 -12.85
N GLN A 30 -19.74 -12.76 -13.66
CA GLN A 30 -19.35 -14.10 -13.26
C GLN A 30 -17.85 -14.18 -12.97
N PHE A 31 -17.02 -13.58 -13.83
CA PHE A 31 -15.58 -13.52 -13.63
C PHE A 31 -15.22 -12.82 -12.31
N ILE A 32 -15.80 -11.62 -12.06
CA ILE A 32 -15.57 -10.86 -10.83
C ILE A 32 -15.99 -11.66 -9.59
N LYS A 33 -17.11 -12.35 -9.64
CA LYS A 33 -17.59 -13.20 -8.54
C LYS A 33 -16.60 -14.31 -8.21
N LYS A 34 -15.89 -14.86 -9.19
CA LYS A 34 -14.98 -16.00 -9.03
C LYS A 34 -13.54 -15.56 -8.73
N HIS A 35 -13.06 -14.53 -9.41
CA HIS A 35 -11.65 -14.12 -9.43
C HIS A 35 -11.41 -12.70 -8.87
N GLY A 36 -12.48 -12.01 -8.43
CA GLY A 36 -12.39 -10.62 -8.01
C GLY A 36 -12.24 -9.64 -9.17
N SER A 37 -11.95 -8.40 -8.84
CA SER A 37 -11.84 -7.27 -9.79
C SER A 37 -10.50 -7.23 -10.56
N LEU A 38 -9.93 -8.40 -10.91
CA LEU A 38 -8.66 -8.51 -11.63
C LEU A 38 -8.67 -7.83 -13.00
N LEU A 39 -9.82 -7.77 -13.67
CA LEU A 39 -9.96 -7.13 -14.97
C LEU A 39 -9.61 -5.64 -14.94
N ASN A 40 -9.88 -4.97 -13.82
CA ASN A 40 -9.57 -3.56 -13.62
C ASN A 40 -8.07 -3.29 -13.72
N LEU A 41 -7.23 -4.24 -13.31
CA LEU A 41 -5.77 -4.11 -13.39
C LEU A 41 -5.26 -4.13 -14.83
N VAL A 42 -5.97 -4.83 -15.72
CA VAL A 42 -5.62 -4.94 -17.16
C VAL A 42 -6.01 -3.67 -17.92
N THR A 43 -7.11 -3.04 -17.51
CA THR A 43 -7.72 -1.89 -18.20
C THR A 43 -7.35 -0.53 -17.64
N THR A 44 -6.86 -0.49 -16.39
CA THR A 44 -6.48 0.77 -15.74
C THR A 44 -5.19 1.33 -16.31
N ASP A 45 -5.24 2.57 -16.77
CA ASP A 45 -4.05 3.32 -17.13
C ASP A 45 -3.47 4.02 -15.89
N PHE A 46 -2.21 3.79 -15.62
CA PHE A 46 -1.50 4.47 -14.54
C PHE A 46 -0.45 5.45 -15.08
N LYS A 47 -0.17 6.49 -14.27
CA LYS A 47 0.84 7.48 -14.62
C LYS A 47 2.19 7.08 -14.01
N GLU A 48 3.05 6.52 -14.83
CA GLU A 48 4.38 6.04 -14.41
C GLU A 48 5.19 7.11 -13.68
N ASP A 49 5.24 8.32 -14.20
CA ASP A 49 5.97 9.46 -13.60
C ASP A 49 5.48 9.77 -12.17
N MET A 50 4.17 9.73 -11.95
CA MET A 50 3.59 9.96 -10.63
C MET A 50 4.00 8.84 -9.66
N MET A 51 3.95 7.59 -10.10
CA MET A 51 4.33 6.45 -9.28
C MET A 51 5.82 6.47 -8.91
N ARG A 52 6.68 6.82 -9.86
CA ARG A 52 8.13 6.97 -9.61
C ARG A 52 8.42 8.03 -8.55
N VAL A 53 7.68 9.14 -8.58
CA VAL A 53 7.79 10.18 -7.55
C VAL A 53 7.25 9.69 -6.22
N LEU A 54 6.06 9.03 -6.21
CA LEU A 54 5.45 8.51 -4.99
C LEU A 54 6.39 7.54 -4.25
N PHE A 55 7.09 6.69 -4.98
CA PHE A 55 8.03 5.72 -4.38
C PHE A 55 9.21 6.37 -3.64
N GLN A 56 9.54 7.63 -3.95
CA GLN A 56 10.60 8.37 -3.23
C GLN A 56 10.20 8.75 -1.80
N PHE A 57 8.90 8.71 -1.49
CA PHE A 57 8.38 8.94 -0.13
C PHE A 57 8.34 7.67 0.73
N PHE A 58 8.77 6.53 0.19
CA PHE A 58 8.79 5.28 0.94
C PHE A 58 9.84 5.32 2.05
N ASP A 59 9.38 5.09 3.28
CA ASP A 59 10.20 4.97 4.48
C ASP A 59 10.62 3.50 4.70
N PRO A 60 11.88 3.15 4.42
CA PRO A 60 12.34 1.77 4.55
C PRO A 60 12.46 1.28 5.99
N LYS A 61 12.44 2.18 6.99
CA LYS A 61 12.47 1.81 8.41
C LYS A 61 11.09 1.35 8.90
N HIS A 62 10.04 2.02 8.46
CA HIS A 62 8.66 1.77 8.91
C HIS A 62 7.79 1.06 7.87
N HIS A 63 8.32 0.79 6.67
CA HIS A 63 7.63 0.16 5.53
C HIS A 63 6.31 0.85 5.17
N CYS A 64 6.34 2.19 5.13
CA CYS A 64 5.21 3.03 4.81
C CYS A 64 5.64 4.21 3.93
N PHE A 65 4.69 4.95 3.40
CA PHE A 65 4.97 6.23 2.74
C PHE A 65 4.87 7.33 3.80
N THR A 66 5.94 8.10 3.97
CA THR A 66 5.99 9.22 4.92
C THR A 66 6.08 10.53 4.14
N PHE A 67 5.09 11.37 4.34
CA PHE A 67 4.96 12.71 3.78
C PHE A 67 5.25 13.76 4.86
N PRO A 68 5.29 15.07 4.53
CA PRO A 68 5.67 16.08 5.51
C PRO A 68 4.90 16.08 6.83
N ASP A 69 3.60 15.76 6.81
CA ASP A 69 2.72 15.79 8.00
C ASP A 69 1.69 14.64 8.05
N TYR A 70 1.84 13.63 7.21
CA TYR A 70 0.99 12.42 7.24
C TYR A 70 1.77 11.19 6.74
N GLN A 71 1.20 10.02 7.00
CA GLN A 71 1.71 8.73 6.51
C GLN A 71 0.61 7.94 5.83
N LEU A 72 0.99 7.15 4.84
CA LEU A 72 0.13 6.17 4.18
C LEU A 72 0.80 4.80 4.19
N VAL A 73 0.03 3.78 4.53
CA VAL A 73 0.48 2.39 4.56
C VAL A 73 -0.43 1.57 3.67
N PRO A 74 0.06 0.96 2.60
CA PRO A 74 -0.73 -0.03 1.87
C PRO A 74 -1.09 -1.18 2.80
N THR A 75 -2.38 -1.56 2.88
CA THR A 75 -2.87 -2.56 3.83
C THR A 75 -3.51 -3.74 3.12
N LEU A 76 -3.53 -4.88 3.81
CA LEU A 76 -4.19 -6.09 3.33
C LEU A 76 -5.67 -5.83 3.04
N GLU A 77 -6.35 -5.10 3.95
CA GLU A 77 -7.76 -4.80 3.86
C GLU A 77 -8.10 -3.91 2.67
N GLU A 78 -7.26 -2.91 2.37
CA GLU A 78 -7.42 -2.06 1.19
C GLU A 78 -7.19 -2.85 -0.10
N PHE A 79 -6.14 -3.68 -0.17
CA PHE A 79 -5.87 -4.53 -1.33
C PHE A 79 -6.98 -5.55 -1.54
N SER A 80 -7.44 -6.21 -0.47
CA SER A 80 -8.58 -7.13 -0.52
C SER A 80 -9.83 -6.45 -1.09
N ARG A 81 -10.11 -5.23 -0.67
CA ARG A 81 -11.27 -4.47 -1.16
C ARG A 81 -11.11 -4.03 -2.61
N LEU A 82 -9.92 -3.54 -3.00
CA LEU A 82 -9.66 -3.09 -4.36
C LEU A 82 -9.73 -4.23 -5.38
N LEU A 83 -9.26 -5.41 -4.97
CA LEU A 83 -9.27 -6.60 -5.81
C LEU A 83 -10.57 -7.41 -5.68
N GLU A 84 -11.41 -7.10 -4.68
CA GLU A 84 -12.58 -7.91 -4.32
C GLU A 84 -12.23 -9.38 -4.06
N ILE A 85 -11.01 -9.64 -3.56
CA ILE A 85 -10.51 -10.96 -3.17
C ILE A 85 -10.36 -10.98 -1.64
N PRO A 86 -11.05 -11.89 -0.94
CA PRO A 86 -10.96 -11.97 0.52
C PRO A 86 -9.57 -12.44 0.97
N ILE A 87 -9.13 -11.93 2.12
CA ILE A 87 -7.93 -12.44 2.80
C ILE A 87 -8.36 -13.69 3.58
N LEU A 88 -7.83 -14.82 3.17
CA LEU A 88 -8.09 -16.09 3.85
C LEU A 88 -7.17 -16.24 5.07
N ASP A 89 -7.69 -16.88 6.14
CA ASP A 89 -6.93 -17.15 7.36
C ASP A 89 -6.00 -18.38 7.22
N GLN A 90 -5.74 -18.79 5.99
CA GLN A 90 -4.76 -19.82 5.66
C GLN A 90 -3.39 -19.21 5.34
N ILE A 91 -2.36 -20.03 5.50
CA ILE A 91 -0.99 -19.64 5.14
C ILE A 91 -0.97 -19.22 3.67
N PRO A 92 -0.58 -17.97 3.34
CA PRO A 92 -0.45 -17.53 1.95
C PRO A 92 0.74 -18.23 1.29
N PHE A 93 0.96 -17.96 0.01
CA PHE A 93 2.14 -18.45 -0.70
C PHE A 93 3.41 -18.15 0.10
N SER A 94 4.24 -19.17 0.30
CA SER A 94 5.48 -19.10 1.06
C SER A 94 6.72 -19.45 0.24
N GLY A 95 6.51 -20.00 -0.96
CA GLY A 95 7.57 -20.56 -1.81
C GLY A 95 8.12 -21.90 -1.30
N LEU A 96 7.64 -22.41 -0.17
CA LEU A 96 8.00 -23.72 0.39
C LEU A 96 7.04 -24.84 -0.04
N GLU A 97 5.95 -24.47 -0.72
CA GLU A 97 4.98 -25.43 -1.23
C GLU A 97 5.64 -26.40 -2.20
N LYS A 98 5.16 -27.62 -2.19
CA LYS A 98 5.52 -28.60 -3.20
C LYS A 98 5.23 -28.07 -4.60
N ILE A 99 6.03 -28.49 -5.57
CA ILE A 99 5.75 -28.21 -6.97
C ILE A 99 4.44 -28.90 -7.32
N PRO A 100 3.41 -28.18 -7.81
CA PRO A 100 2.14 -28.78 -8.19
C PRO A 100 2.35 -29.80 -9.31
N LYS A 101 1.61 -30.89 -9.23
CA LYS A 101 1.62 -31.90 -10.28
C LYS A 101 0.93 -31.38 -11.54
N SER A 102 1.30 -31.92 -12.70
CA SER A 102 0.68 -31.52 -13.96
C SER A 102 -0.84 -31.76 -13.96
N GLU A 103 -1.32 -32.78 -13.24
CA GLU A 103 -2.73 -33.06 -13.05
C GLU A 103 -3.47 -31.96 -12.27
N GLU A 104 -2.83 -31.42 -11.23
CA GLU A 104 -3.43 -30.34 -10.40
C GLU A 104 -3.58 -29.06 -11.21
N VAL A 105 -2.54 -28.71 -11.99
CA VAL A 105 -2.57 -27.55 -12.88
C VAL A 105 -3.59 -27.75 -14.01
N ALA A 106 -3.61 -28.94 -14.61
CA ALA A 106 -4.54 -29.30 -15.67
C ALA A 106 -6.00 -29.22 -15.20
N ALA A 107 -6.28 -29.76 -14.00
CA ALA A 107 -7.62 -29.68 -13.42
C ALA A 107 -8.07 -28.23 -13.17
N ALA A 108 -7.18 -27.38 -12.63
CA ALA A 108 -7.47 -25.96 -12.37
C ALA A 108 -7.70 -25.15 -13.65
N LEU A 109 -7.15 -25.57 -14.79
CA LEU A 109 -7.26 -24.87 -16.07
C LEU A 109 -8.18 -25.57 -17.07
N HIS A 110 -8.91 -26.61 -16.65
CA HIS A 110 -9.79 -27.44 -17.49
C HIS A 110 -9.10 -28.02 -18.73
N MET A 111 -7.82 -28.38 -18.57
CA MET A 111 -6.98 -28.96 -19.62
C MET A 111 -6.70 -30.42 -19.33
N THR A 112 -6.13 -31.13 -20.32
CA THR A 112 -5.59 -32.47 -20.09
C THR A 112 -4.20 -32.40 -19.44
N LYS A 113 -3.82 -33.43 -18.70
CA LYS A 113 -2.45 -33.58 -18.18
C LYS A 113 -1.41 -33.45 -19.30
N SER A 114 -1.69 -34.07 -20.45
CA SER A 114 -0.83 -34.04 -21.64
C SER A 114 -0.63 -32.62 -22.17
N ASP A 115 -1.66 -31.77 -22.17
CA ASP A 115 -1.55 -30.38 -22.58
C ASP A 115 -0.53 -29.64 -21.71
N ILE A 116 -0.58 -29.86 -20.40
CA ILE A 116 0.33 -29.21 -19.47
C ILE A 116 1.76 -29.79 -19.60
N GLU A 117 1.92 -31.13 -19.64
CA GLU A 117 3.23 -31.78 -19.72
C GLU A 117 4.00 -31.42 -21.00
N THR A 118 3.30 -31.33 -22.12
CA THR A 118 3.90 -31.00 -23.41
C THR A 118 4.31 -29.51 -23.49
N ASN A 119 3.63 -28.63 -22.74
CA ASN A 119 3.86 -27.19 -22.80
C ASN A 119 4.67 -26.62 -21.61
N TRP A 120 5.15 -27.50 -20.70
CA TRP A 120 6.15 -27.09 -19.73
C TRP A 120 7.45 -26.74 -20.44
N VAL A 121 7.96 -25.55 -20.17
CA VAL A 121 9.28 -25.11 -20.62
C VAL A 121 10.11 -24.64 -19.43
N THR A 122 11.43 -24.63 -19.61
CA THR A 122 12.33 -24.03 -18.63
C THR A 122 12.90 -22.75 -19.22
N ARG A 123 12.69 -21.63 -18.54
CA ARG A 123 13.26 -20.32 -18.88
C ARG A 123 14.04 -19.79 -17.69
N SER A 124 15.28 -19.34 -17.94
CA SER A 124 16.17 -18.83 -16.89
C SER A 124 16.29 -19.75 -15.66
N GLY A 125 16.25 -21.09 -15.88
CA GLY A 125 16.29 -22.10 -14.81
C GLY A 125 14.96 -22.35 -14.09
N VAL A 126 13.88 -21.65 -14.47
CA VAL A 126 12.56 -21.76 -13.83
C VAL A 126 11.59 -22.50 -14.76
N LYS A 127 10.85 -23.46 -14.19
CA LYS A 127 9.77 -24.16 -14.89
C LYS A 127 8.56 -23.23 -15.05
N CYS A 128 8.00 -23.13 -16.26
CA CYS A 128 6.95 -22.14 -16.57
C CYS A 128 6.06 -22.61 -17.74
N LEU A 129 4.92 -21.93 -17.90
CA LEU A 129 4.07 -21.99 -19.07
C LEU A 129 4.22 -20.71 -19.90
N LEU A 130 4.30 -20.83 -21.22
CA LEU A 130 4.36 -19.67 -22.08
C LEU A 130 3.01 -18.98 -22.17
N ALA A 131 2.98 -17.65 -22.10
CA ALA A 131 1.75 -16.86 -22.26
C ALA A 131 1.05 -17.16 -23.58
N LYS A 132 1.81 -17.34 -24.67
CA LYS A 132 1.26 -17.69 -25.99
C LYS A 132 0.45 -19.00 -25.98
N PHE A 133 0.91 -20.02 -25.27
CA PHE A 133 0.18 -21.27 -25.11
C PHE A 133 -1.18 -21.05 -24.42
N LEU A 134 -1.16 -20.35 -23.28
CA LEU A 134 -2.39 -20.08 -22.52
C LEU A 134 -3.37 -19.16 -23.28
N ILE A 135 -2.86 -18.16 -24.01
CA ILE A 135 -3.69 -17.31 -24.88
C ILE A 135 -4.39 -18.12 -25.98
N ASN A 136 -3.66 -19.05 -26.59
CA ASN A 136 -4.26 -19.92 -27.60
C ASN A 136 -5.34 -20.83 -27.00
N LYS A 137 -5.08 -21.44 -25.85
CA LYS A 137 -6.06 -22.26 -25.11
C LYS A 137 -7.29 -21.46 -24.68
N ALA A 138 -7.12 -20.24 -24.21
CA ALA A 138 -8.23 -19.35 -23.88
C ALA A 138 -9.15 -19.14 -25.11
N ARG A 139 -8.56 -18.89 -26.29
CA ARG A 139 -9.32 -18.73 -27.53
C ARG A 139 -10.01 -20.03 -28.01
N GLU A 140 -9.37 -21.19 -27.80
CA GLU A 140 -10.00 -22.49 -28.05
C GLU A 140 -11.24 -22.65 -27.17
N PHE A 141 -11.13 -22.40 -25.86
CA PHE A 141 -12.28 -22.48 -24.94
C PHE A 141 -13.42 -21.52 -25.27
N LEU A 142 -13.11 -20.32 -25.78
CA LEU A 142 -14.14 -19.40 -26.28
C LEU A 142 -14.90 -19.97 -27.49
N LYS A 143 -14.17 -20.59 -28.45
CA LYS A 143 -14.80 -21.23 -29.61
C LYS A 143 -15.68 -22.40 -29.20
N ASP A 144 -15.25 -23.17 -28.20
CA ASP A 144 -15.98 -24.31 -27.65
C ASP A 144 -17.09 -23.92 -26.66
N VAL A 145 -17.32 -22.59 -26.48
CA VAL A 145 -18.31 -22.02 -25.54
C VAL A 145 -18.06 -22.47 -24.08
N ASN A 146 -16.82 -22.83 -23.74
CA ASN A 146 -16.45 -23.20 -22.37
C ASN A 146 -15.97 -21.98 -21.60
N VAL A 147 -16.92 -21.15 -21.13
CA VAL A 147 -16.67 -19.88 -20.46
C VAL A 147 -15.87 -20.08 -19.17
N HIS A 148 -16.19 -21.11 -18.38
CA HIS A 148 -15.47 -21.35 -17.11
C HIS A 148 -13.99 -21.64 -17.31
N ALA A 149 -13.65 -22.48 -18.31
CA ALA A 149 -12.25 -22.77 -18.63
C ALA A 149 -11.52 -21.51 -19.15
N PHE A 150 -12.22 -20.71 -19.96
CA PHE A 150 -11.69 -19.42 -20.40
C PHE A 150 -11.39 -18.48 -19.23
N GLU A 151 -12.30 -18.33 -18.27
CA GLU A 151 -12.14 -17.48 -17.10
C GLU A 151 -10.93 -17.88 -16.26
N ASP A 152 -10.74 -19.18 -15.99
CA ASP A 152 -9.63 -19.66 -15.18
C ASP A 152 -8.27 -19.46 -15.87
N VAL A 153 -8.20 -19.68 -17.19
CA VAL A 153 -6.99 -19.41 -17.97
C VAL A 153 -6.70 -17.91 -18.04
N LEU A 154 -7.72 -17.07 -18.23
CA LEU A 154 -7.58 -15.62 -18.22
C LEU A 154 -7.10 -15.12 -16.85
N ALA A 155 -7.65 -15.64 -15.77
CA ALA A 155 -7.19 -15.30 -14.42
C ALA A 155 -5.70 -15.66 -14.21
N LEU A 156 -5.29 -16.88 -14.59
CA LEU A 156 -3.87 -17.26 -14.49
C LEU A 156 -2.96 -16.36 -15.34
N LEU A 157 -3.39 -15.96 -16.55
CA LEU A 157 -2.65 -14.99 -17.36
C LEU A 157 -2.48 -13.65 -16.64
N ILE A 158 -3.53 -13.16 -15.95
CA ILE A 158 -3.45 -11.93 -15.16
C ILE A 158 -2.49 -12.11 -13.98
N TYR A 159 -2.55 -13.25 -13.28
CA TYR A 159 -1.59 -13.55 -12.21
C TYR A 159 -0.14 -13.47 -12.69
N GLY A 160 0.20 -14.13 -13.79
CA GLY A 160 1.58 -14.22 -14.26
C GLY A 160 2.08 -13.00 -15.03
N LEU A 161 1.22 -12.22 -15.68
CA LEU A 161 1.60 -11.09 -16.52
C LEU A 161 1.36 -9.73 -15.88
N VAL A 162 0.48 -9.64 -14.87
CA VAL A 162 0.10 -8.36 -14.25
C VAL A 162 0.40 -8.32 -12.75
N LEU A 163 -0.03 -9.32 -11.97
CA LEU A 163 0.20 -9.33 -10.52
C LEU A 163 1.65 -9.67 -10.16
N PHE A 164 2.20 -10.70 -10.80
CA PHE A 164 3.55 -11.22 -10.53
C PHE A 164 4.37 -11.29 -11.83
N PRO A 165 4.55 -10.16 -12.53
CA PRO A 165 5.19 -10.15 -13.84
C PRO A 165 6.67 -10.48 -13.76
N ASN A 166 7.17 -11.17 -14.78
CA ASN A 166 8.60 -11.36 -15.01
C ASN A 166 9.03 -10.67 -16.32
N PRO A 167 10.34 -10.37 -16.50
CA PRO A 167 10.82 -9.65 -17.67
C PRO A 167 10.51 -10.34 -19.01
N ASP A 168 10.50 -11.69 -19.02
CA ASP A 168 10.34 -12.50 -20.24
C ASP A 168 8.88 -12.85 -20.56
N GLN A 169 7.93 -12.30 -19.79
CA GLN A 169 6.47 -12.44 -19.98
C GLN A 169 5.99 -13.89 -20.12
N PHE A 170 6.45 -14.77 -19.25
CA PHE A 170 5.93 -16.12 -19.10
C PHE A 170 5.24 -16.29 -17.74
N ILE A 171 4.46 -17.33 -17.56
CA ILE A 171 3.80 -17.65 -16.30
C ILE A 171 4.68 -18.63 -15.55
N ASP A 172 5.37 -18.14 -14.52
CA ASP A 172 6.30 -18.95 -13.75
C ASP A 172 5.60 -19.83 -12.70
N MET A 173 6.35 -20.70 -12.08
CA MET A 173 5.84 -21.63 -11.09
C MET A 173 5.28 -20.93 -9.85
N ASN A 174 5.81 -19.76 -9.47
CA ASN A 174 5.32 -19.01 -8.32
C ASN A 174 3.92 -18.44 -8.60
N ALA A 175 3.73 -17.83 -9.79
CA ALA A 175 2.42 -17.33 -10.20
C ALA A 175 1.37 -18.46 -10.25
N ILE A 176 1.75 -19.66 -10.75
CA ILE A 176 0.87 -20.84 -10.76
C ILE A 176 0.53 -21.28 -9.34
N LYS A 177 1.51 -21.38 -8.44
CA LYS A 177 1.27 -21.74 -7.05
C LYS A 177 0.36 -20.74 -6.33
N ILE A 178 0.61 -19.43 -6.52
CA ILE A 178 -0.22 -18.38 -5.92
C ILE A 178 -1.65 -18.44 -6.46
N PHE A 179 -1.83 -18.69 -7.76
CA PHE A 179 -3.14 -18.91 -8.36
C PHE A 179 -3.88 -20.09 -7.71
N LEU A 180 -3.20 -21.22 -7.51
CA LEU A 180 -3.78 -22.42 -6.90
C LEU A 180 -4.11 -22.24 -5.40
N THR A 181 -3.47 -21.32 -4.70
CA THR A 181 -3.81 -21.04 -3.28
C THR A 181 -5.06 -20.17 -3.12
N HIS A 182 -5.51 -19.50 -4.16
CA HIS A 182 -6.63 -18.54 -4.13
C HIS A 182 -6.48 -17.43 -3.07
N ASN A 183 -5.25 -17.14 -2.61
CA ASN A 183 -4.97 -16.12 -1.59
C ASN A 183 -3.81 -15.20 -2.03
N PRO A 184 -3.96 -14.45 -3.13
CA PRO A 184 -2.86 -13.65 -3.69
C PRO A 184 -2.56 -12.37 -2.91
N VAL A 185 -3.53 -11.84 -2.15
CA VAL A 185 -3.45 -10.50 -1.54
C VAL A 185 -2.24 -10.33 -0.62
N PRO A 186 -1.96 -11.25 0.33
CA PRO A 186 -0.80 -11.10 1.21
C PRO A 186 0.53 -11.15 0.45
N THR A 187 0.63 -12.03 -0.55
CA THR A 187 1.83 -12.18 -1.37
C THR A 187 2.07 -10.95 -2.24
N LEU A 188 1.00 -10.41 -2.85
CA LEU A 188 1.08 -9.21 -3.67
C LEU A 188 1.55 -8.00 -2.86
N LEU A 189 0.96 -7.76 -1.69
CA LEU A 189 1.38 -6.67 -0.81
C LEU A 189 2.82 -6.87 -0.34
N GLY A 190 3.20 -8.10 0.02
CA GLY A 190 4.56 -8.45 0.41
C GLY A 190 5.58 -8.16 -0.70
N ASP A 191 5.25 -8.52 -1.95
CA ASP A 191 6.14 -8.32 -3.10
C ASP A 191 6.29 -6.84 -3.47
N ILE A 192 5.21 -6.06 -3.35
CA ILE A 192 5.23 -4.60 -3.56
C ILE A 192 6.12 -3.93 -2.50
N LEU A 193 5.87 -4.16 -1.22
CA LEU A 193 6.63 -3.54 -0.14
C LEU A 193 8.11 -3.95 -0.17
N HIS A 194 8.39 -5.23 -0.43
CA HIS A 194 9.76 -5.73 -0.59
C HIS A 194 10.48 -5.06 -1.77
N SER A 195 9.77 -4.85 -2.88
CA SER A 195 10.33 -4.14 -4.05
C SER A 195 10.65 -2.68 -3.74
N LEU A 196 9.80 -2.00 -2.96
CA LEU A 196 10.00 -0.62 -2.54
C LEU A 196 11.16 -0.45 -1.55
N HIS A 197 11.52 -1.49 -0.80
CA HIS A 197 12.66 -1.46 0.11
C HIS A 197 14.00 -1.35 -0.63
N THR A 198 14.05 -1.71 -1.90
CA THR A 198 15.26 -1.58 -2.72
C THR A 198 15.44 -0.12 -3.14
N PRO A 199 16.63 0.51 -2.93
CA PRO A 199 16.85 1.90 -3.28
C PRO A 199 16.59 2.18 -4.75
N LEU A 200 15.72 3.14 -5.02
CA LEU A 200 15.42 3.62 -6.36
C LEU A 200 16.35 4.77 -6.75
N LYS A 201 16.61 4.93 -8.05
CA LYS A 201 17.24 6.16 -8.54
C LYS A 201 16.26 7.32 -8.34
N ASN A 202 16.76 8.43 -7.78
CA ASN A 202 16.00 9.66 -7.73
C ASN A 202 15.73 10.13 -9.16
N GLU A 203 14.49 10.00 -9.58
CA GLU A 203 14.00 10.57 -10.83
C GLU A 203 13.34 11.91 -10.51
N GLN A 204 13.88 12.97 -11.09
CA GLN A 204 13.38 14.32 -10.84
C GLN A 204 12.21 14.60 -11.78
N ASN A 205 10.99 14.38 -11.32
CA ASN A 205 9.81 14.96 -11.95
C ASN A 205 9.28 16.11 -11.08
N LEU A 206 9.74 17.32 -11.38
CA LEU A 206 9.48 18.52 -10.58
C LEU A 206 7.97 18.74 -10.34
N LYS A 207 7.16 18.57 -11.38
CA LYS A 207 5.72 18.82 -11.33
C LYS A 207 5.01 17.91 -10.30
N TRP A 208 5.25 16.60 -10.35
CA TRP A 208 4.61 15.66 -9.45
C TRP A 208 5.16 15.74 -8.02
N SER A 209 6.47 15.91 -7.87
CA SER A 209 7.09 16.06 -6.57
C SER A 209 6.60 17.31 -5.84
N GLN A 210 6.52 18.45 -6.52
CA GLN A 210 5.98 19.69 -5.94
C GLN A 210 4.51 19.49 -5.52
N ARG A 211 3.70 18.85 -6.36
CA ARG A 211 2.30 18.60 -6.07
C ARG A 211 2.12 17.70 -4.85
N ILE A 212 2.88 16.61 -4.76
CA ILE A 212 2.80 15.69 -3.60
C ILE A 212 3.32 16.36 -2.34
N MET A 213 4.44 17.11 -2.41
CA MET A 213 5.00 17.84 -1.27
C MET A 213 4.09 18.98 -0.77
N SER A 214 3.22 19.54 -1.62
CA SER A 214 2.28 20.58 -1.22
C SER A 214 1.05 20.05 -0.50
N LEU A 215 0.77 18.75 -0.58
CA LEU A 215 -0.36 18.15 0.14
C LEU A 215 -0.09 18.09 1.64
N SER A 216 -1.09 18.40 2.41
CA SER A 216 -1.12 18.28 3.87
C SER A 216 -2.12 17.21 4.30
N HIS A 217 -2.08 16.84 5.57
CA HIS A 217 -3.02 15.90 6.14
C HIS A 217 -4.50 16.35 6.01
N SER A 218 -4.76 17.65 5.88
CA SER A 218 -6.10 18.21 5.66
C SER A 218 -6.60 18.06 4.22
N ASP A 219 -5.67 17.92 3.25
CA ASP A 219 -6.00 17.72 1.84
C ASP A 219 -6.34 16.25 1.53
N ILE A 220 -6.00 15.35 2.45
CA ILE A 220 -6.25 13.91 2.29
C ILE A 220 -7.68 13.55 2.70
N ARG A 221 -8.41 12.95 1.79
CA ARG A 221 -9.75 12.43 2.07
C ARG A 221 -9.64 11.05 2.72
N TRP A 222 -9.65 11.05 4.06
CA TRP A 222 -9.54 9.83 4.85
C TRP A 222 -10.81 8.98 4.78
N CYS A 223 -10.68 7.68 4.57
CA CYS A 223 -11.75 6.66 4.65
C CYS A 223 -13.05 6.96 3.90
N PRO A 224 -13.05 7.41 2.66
CA PRO A 224 -14.30 7.81 2.00
C PRO A 224 -15.33 6.68 1.86
N HIS A 225 -14.91 5.40 1.92
CA HIS A 225 -15.75 4.25 1.57
C HIS A 225 -15.64 3.05 2.52
N LEU A 226 -14.98 3.18 3.68
CA LEU A 226 -14.90 2.06 4.62
C LEU A 226 -16.19 1.96 5.46
N LYS A 227 -16.72 0.74 5.58
CA LYS A 227 -17.86 0.44 6.46
C LYS A 227 -17.47 0.68 7.93
N GLU A 228 -18.45 0.87 8.80
CA GLU A 228 -18.23 0.82 10.25
C GLU A 228 -17.79 -0.58 10.69
N ASN A 229 -17.09 -0.67 11.81
CA ASN A 229 -16.58 -1.92 12.38
C ASN A 229 -15.58 -2.67 11.46
N VAL A 230 -14.57 -1.95 11.00
CA VAL A 230 -13.47 -2.58 10.24
C VAL A 230 -12.69 -3.51 11.17
N SER A 231 -12.51 -4.76 10.73
CA SER A 231 -11.60 -5.72 11.37
C SER A 231 -10.32 -5.79 10.55
N ILE A 232 -9.19 -5.55 11.20
CA ILE A 232 -7.86 -5.61 10.59
C ILE A 232 -7.06 -6.78 11.14
N ILE A 233 -6.15 -7.33 10.34
CA ILE A 233 -5.09 -8.19 10.85
C ILE A 233 -4.05 -7.27 11.49
N ASP A 234 -3.94 -7.31 12.83
CA ASP A 234 -3.07 -6.40 13.56
C ASP A 234 -1.70 -7.01 13.89
N ARG A 235 -1.62 -8.33 14.02
CA ARG A 235 -0.38 -9.08 14.28
C ARG A 235 -0.51 -10.55 13.93
N CYS A 236 0.64 -11.23 13.81
CA CYS A 236 0.70 -12.65 13.52
C CYS A 236 1.74 -13.34 14.43
N GLY A 237 1.28 -14.30 15.23
CA GLY A 237 2.14 -15.11 16.08
C GLY A 237 3.02 -14.30 17.03
N GLU A 238 4.32 -14.51 16.95
CA GLU A 238 5.35 -13.82 17.74
C GLU A 238 5.65 -12.39 17.27
N PHE A 239 5.18 -12.00 16.06
CA PHE A 239 5.45 -10.68 15.50
C PHE A 239 4.42 -9.67 16.02
N SER A 240 4.91 -8.50 16.43
CA SER A 240 4.07 -7.35 16.83
C SER A 240 3.44 -6.62 15.64
N ASN A 241 3.78 -7.04 14.43
CA ASN A 241 3.32 -6.54 13.15
C ASN A 241 2.94 -7.72 12.24
N VAL A 242 2.63 -7.47 10.98
CA VAL A 242 2.16 -8.50 10.05
C VAL A 242 3.29 -8.90 9.09
N PRO A 243 3.80 -10.15 9.19
CA PRO A 243 4.77 -10.68 8.25
C PRO A 243 4.12 -11.04 6.92
N LEU A 244 4.75 -10.64 5.81
CA LEU A 244 4.30 -10.92 4.44
C LEU A 244 5.41 -11.62 3.67
N LEU A 245 5.01 -12.58 2.83
CA LEU A 245 5.91 -13.34 1.96
C LEU A 245 5.57 -13.02 0.51
N GLY A 246 6.48 -12.34 -0.18
CA GLY A 246 6.45 -12.11 -1.62
C GLY A 246 7.09 -13.27 -2.40
N VAL A 247 7.32 -13.09 -3.70
CA VAL A 247 7.97 -14.12 -4.54
C VAL A 247 9.48 -14.19 -4.36
N ARG A 248 10.12 -13.14 -3.83
CA ARG A 248 11.59 -13.03 -3.69
C ARG A 248 12.09 -12.98 -2.25
N GLY A 249 11.24 -12.62 -1.33
CA GLY A 249 11.62 -12.43 0.08
C GLY A 249 10.44 -12.16 0.97
N GLY A 250 10.72 -11.85 2.23
CA GLY A 250 9.72 -11.50 3.22
C GLY A 250 9.92 -10.10 3.78
N ILE A 251 8.83 -9.48 4.18
CA ILE A 251 8.79 -8.15 4.79
C ILE A 251 7.66 -8.09 5.80
N THR A 252 7.83 -7.30 6.86
CA THR A 252 6.73 -7.00 7.77
C THR A 252 6.15 -5.62 7.49
N TYR A 253 4.87 -5.41 7.75
CA TYR A 253 4.27 -4.08 7.79
C TYR A 253 3.49 -3.87 9.08
N ASN A 254 3.32 -2.61 9.48
CA ASN A 254 2.61 -2.27 10.70
C ASN A 254 1.22 -1.68 10.38
N PRO A 255 0.13 -2.47 10.50
CA PRO A 255 -1.22 -1.98 10.24
C PRO A 255 -1.63 -0.86 11.22
N GLY A 256 -1.00 -0.79 12.39
CA GLY A 256 -1.20 0.28 13.33
C GLY A 256 -0.84 1.68 12.77
N LEU A 257 0.05 1.79 11.79
CA LEU A 257 0.32 3.07 11.11
C LEU A 257 -0.81 3.50 10.17
N ALA A 258 -1.64 2.55 9.72
CA ALA A 258 -2.78 2.79 8.83
C ALA A 258 -4.09 3.15 9.56
N LEU A 259 -4.13 3.18 10.87
CA LEU A 259 -5.37 3.41 11.63
C LEU A 259 -6.13 4.65 11.16
N ARG A 260 -5.42 5.72 10.83
CA ARG A 260 -6.03 6.94 10.31
C ARG A 260 -6.69 6.74 8.95
N GLN A 261 -6.14 5.88 8.08
CA GLN A 261 -6.72 5.52 6.79
C GLN A 261 -8.05 4.79 6.96
N PHE A 262 -8.21 4.08 8.06
CA PHE A 262 -9.45 3.40 8.43
C PHE A 262 -10.45 4.30 9.21
N GLY A 263 -10.09 5.54 9.51
CA GLY A 263 -10.95 6.48 10.22
C GLY A 263 -10.84 6.44 11.74
N TYR A 264 -9.71 5.98 12.25
CA TYR A 264 -9.47 5.89 13.69
C TYR A 264 -8.38 6.85 14.14
N ALA A 265 -8.61 7.51 15.28
CA ALA A 265 -7.63 8.41 15.87
C ALA A 265 -6.39 7.65 16.33
N ARG A 266 -5.24 8.27 16.14
CA ARG A 266 -4.01 7.85 16.75
C ARG A 266 -3.58 8.87 17.79
N ARG A 267 -3.36 8.43 19.03
CA ARG A 267 -3.03 9.32 20.16
C ARG A 267 -1.56 9.73 20.11
N ASP A 268 -0.68 8.75 19.98
CA ASP A 268 0.78 8.94 20.06
C ASP A 268 1.48 8.26 18.89
N GLY A 269 2.74 8.60 18.68
CA GLY A 269 3.63 7.84 17.82
C GLY A 269 3.74 6.40 18.34
N PRO A 270 3.81 5.40 17.45
CA PRO A 270 4.00 4.03 17.89
C PRO A 270 5.36 3.85 18.56
N HIS A 271 5.42 2.95 19.53
CA HIS A 271 6.71 2.59 20.14
C HIS A 271 7.61 1.94 19.10
N GLU A 272 8.89 2.34 19.08
CA GLU A 272 9.84 1.96 18.03
C GLU A 272 9.96 0.43 17.86
N ILE A 273 9.93 -0.34 18.94
CA ILE A 273 9.99 -1.81 18.92
C ILE A 273 8.82 -2.42 18.15
N ILE A 274 7.64 -1.78 18.19
CA ILE A 274 6.43 -2.28 17.52
C ILE A 274 6.49 -2.07 16.02
N ILE A 275 7.07 -0.94 15.60
CA ILE A 275 7.11 -0.54 14.18
C ILE A 275 8.40 -0.93 13.47
N GLN A 276 9.39 -1.47 14.19
CA GLN A 276 10.62 -1.93 13.57
C GLN A 276 10.31 -3.02 12.55
N GLY A 277 10.57 -2.70 11.29
CA GLY A 277 10.36 -3.59 10.17
C GLY A 277 11.43 -4.67 10.08
N THR A 278 11.01 -5.84 9.58
CA THR A 278 11.91 -6.92 9.20
C THR A 278 11.78 -7.14 7.70
N VAL A 279 12.91 -7.24 7.00
CA VAL A 279 12.99 -7.54 5.57
C VAL A 279 14.13 -8.50 5.30
N PHE A 280 13.91 -9.46 4.40
CA PHE A 280 14.94 -10.41 3.99
C PHE A 280 14.68 -10.95 2.57
N ASP A 281 15.74 -11.32 1.87
CA ASP A 281 15.69 -12.05 0.61
C ASP A 281 15.76 -13.56 0.87
N TYR A 282 15.07 -14.36 0.07
CA TYR A 282 15.09 -15.83 0.23
C TYR A 282 16.48 -16.43 0.02
N ASP A 283 17.28 -15.83 -0.84
CA ASP A 283 18.65 -16.27 -1.11
C ASP A 283 19.62 -15.97 0.05
N ASN A 284 19.20 -15.12 1.01
CA ASN A 284 20.03 -14.67 2.14
C ASN A 284 19.28 -14.74 3.48
N ASP A 285 18.44 -15.75 3.69
CA ASP A 285 17.71 -15.97 4.94
C ASP A 285 18.57 -16.70 5.99
N SER A 286 19.66 -16.06 6.43
CA SER A 286 20.57 -16.61 7.44
C SER A 286 19.93 -16.80 8.82
N GLN A 287 18.80 -16.13 9.08
CA GLN A 287 18.10 -16.17 10.38
C GLN A 287 16.90 -17.13 10.39
N GLY A 288 16.62 -17.81 9.29
CA GLY A 288 15.46 -18.69 9.17
C GLY A 288 14.12 -17.98 9.35
N LEU A 289 14.01 -16.75 8.86
CA LEU A 289 12.83 -15.90 9.01
C LEU A 289 11.65 -16.44 8.19
N ARG A 290 11.92 -17.03 7.03
CA ARG A 290 10.88 -17.58 6.15
C ARG A 290 10.00 -18.63 6.86
N PRO A 291 10.54 -19.68 7.48
CA PRO A 291 9.73 -20.61 8.27
C PRO A 291 9.02 -19.97 9.48
N ARG A 292 9.62 -18.93 10.09
CA ARG A 292 9.00 -18.21 11.18
C ARG A 292 7.79 -17.42 10.70
N PHE A 293 7.88 -16.74 9.56
CA PHE A 293 6.77 -16.03 8.92
C PHE A 293 5.63 -16.99 8.58
N VAL A 294 5.95 -18.16 8.01
CA VAL A 294 4.95 -19.20 7.72
C VAL A 294 4.21 -19.66 8.98
N ARG A 295 4.94 -19.94 10.07
CA ARG A 295 4.31 -20.31 11.35
C ARG A 295 3.45 -19.21 11.93
N ALA A 296 3.86 -17.95 11.79
CA ALA A 296 3.12 -16.79 12.28
C ALA A 296 1.73 -16.68 11.64
N TRP A 297 1.59 -17.00 10.37
CA TRP A 297 0.30 -17.01 9.67
C TRP A 297 -0.68 -18.08 10.20
N GLY A 298 -0.21 -19.13 10.84
CA GLY A 298 -1.07 -20.07 11.59
C GLY A 298 -1.67 -19.47 12.88
N MET A 299 -1.24 -18.27 13.28
CA MET A 299 -1.64 -17.60 14.52
C MET A 299 -2.03 -16.13 14.25
N VAL A 300 -2.79 -15.90 13.17
CA VAL A 300 -3.30 -14.57 12.81
C VAL A 300 -4.24 -14.04 13.88
N LYS A 301 -4.07 -12.78 14.26
CA LYS A 301 -4.99 -12.08 15.16
C LYS A 301 -5.65 -10.93 14.41
N ARG A 302 -6.99 -10.94 14.47
CA ARG A 302 -7.82 -9.86 13.94
C ARG A 302 -8.32 -8.99 15.07
N ASN A 303 -8.30 -7.70 14.88
CA ASN A 303 -8.78 -6.71 15.83
C ASN A 303 -9.91 -5.90 15.19
N ALA A 304 -11.06 -5.87 15.86
CA ALA A 304 -12.16 -4.99 15.49
C ALA A 304 -11.90 -3.59 16.04
N LEU A 305 -11.84 -2.59 15.15
CA LEU A 305 -11.42 -1.24 15.50
C LEU A 305 -12.51 -0.41 16.22
N GLY A 306 -13.72 -0.94 16.39
CA GLY A 306 -14.81 -0.28 17.10
C GLY A 306 -15.42 0.92 16.35
N GLN A 307 -15.84 1.95 17.07
CA GLN A 307 -16.42 3.16 16.46
C GLN A 307 -15.34 4.07 15.87
N LYS A 308 -15.60 4.59 14.68
CA LYS A 308 -14.71 5.54 14.01
C LYS A 308 -14.55 6.84 14.79
N ASN A 309 -13.32 7.30 14.83
CA ASN A 309 -12.95 8.56 15.41
C ASN A 309 -11.80 9.16 14.61
N SER A 310 -12.09 10.07 13.71
CA SER A 310 -11.10 10.68 12.81
C SER A 310 -10.30 11.83 13.41
N ILE A 311 -10.34 12.01 14.74
CA ILE A 311 -9.61 13.08 15.42
C ILE A 311 -8.11 12.84 15.28
N LEU A 312 -7.41 13.82 14.73
CA LEU A 312 -5.95 13.84 14.68
C LEU A 312 -5.43 14.39 16.03
N MET A 313 -4.59 13.59 16.70
CA MET A 313 -3.96 14.00 17.94
C MET A 313 -2.60 14.65 17.66
N GLU A 314 -2.34 15.77 18.29
CA GLU A 314 -1.10 16.54 18.10
C GLU A 314 0.18 15.76 18.37
N PRO A 315 0.29 14.91 19.41
CA PRO A 315 1.53 14.12 19.63
C PRO A 315 1.86 13.20 18.47
N TYR A 316 0.85 12.57 17.84
CA TYR A 316 1.08 11.75 16.66
C TYR A 316 1.54 12.59 15.46
N LEU A 317 0.92 13.76 15.24
CA LEU A 317 1.34 14.66 14.16
C LEU A 317 2.80 15.11 14.33
N ARG A 318 3.19 15.51 15.55
CA ARG A 318 4.60 15.86 15.86
C ARG A 318 5.55 14.71 15.57
N TRP A 319 5.17 13.48 15.92
CA TRP A 319 5.97 12.31 15.63
C TRP A 319 6.14 12.10 14.12
N VAL A 320 5.06 12.22 13.31
CA VAL A 320 5.13 12.12 11.85
C VAL A 320 6.04 13.19 11.26
N CYS A 321 5.86 14.46 11.68
CA CYS A 321 6.70 15.57 11.21
C CYS A 321 8.18 15.38 11.59
N ALA A 322 8.48 14.85 12.78
CA ALA A 322 9.86 14.53 13.19
C ALA A 322 10.43 13.44 12.27
N ARG A 323 9.68 12.36 12.00
CA ARG A 323 10.13 11.31 11.11
C ARG A 323 10.33 11.78 9.68
N ALA A 324 9.45 12.65 9.17
CA ALA A 324 9.60 13.24 7.84
C ALA A 324 10.88 14.08 7.69
N ARG A 325 11.35 14.71 8.77
CA ARG A 325 12.63 15.47 8.79
C ARG A 325 13.86 14.57 8.72
N GLU A 326 13.79 13.35 9.25
CA GLU A 326 14.87 12.37 9.18
C GLU A 326 15.04 11.77 7.78
N LEU A 327 13.99 11.81 6.95
CA LEU A 327 14.01 11.29 5.61
C LEU A 327 14.52 12.34 4.61
N VAL A 328 15.32 11.88 3.65
CA VAL A 328 15.71 12.72 2.49
C VAL A 328 14.51 12.81 1.56
N MET A 329 13.69 13.84 1.75
CA MET A 329 12.55 14.10 0.89
C MET A 329 13.02 14.46 -0.55
N PRO A 330 12.22 14.14 -1.59
CA PRO A 330 12.55 14.41 -2.99
C PRO A 330 12.85 15.89 -3.28
N TYR A 331 12.28 16.79 -2.46
CA TYR A 331 12.52 18.23 -2.47
C TYR A 331 12.57 18.76 -1.05
N LEU A 332 13.41 19.78 -0.85
CA LEU A 332 13.37 20.58 0.36
C LEU A 332 11.96 21.19 0.47
N ALA A 333 11.29 20.91 1.57
CA ALA A 333 10.03 21.56 1.85
C ALA A 333 10.23 23.07 1.83
N VAL A 334 9.53 23.76 0.94
CA VAL A 334 9.54 25.24 0.88
C VAL A 334 8.76 25.83 2.08
N ARG A 335 8.33 24.98 3.03
CA ARG A 335 7.73 25.43 4.28
C ARG A 335 8.85 25.82 5.24
N PRO A 336 8.89 27.05 5.75
CA PRO A 336 9.62 27.32 6.95
C PRO A 336 8.96 26.45 8.04
N LEU A 337 9.69 25.47 8.51
CA LEU A 337 9.37 24.79 9.75
C LEU A 337 9.16 25.89 10.79
N ILE A 338 8.10 25.84 11.58
CA ILE A 338 7.99 26.62 12.80
C ILE A 338 9.20 26.22 13.62
N VAL A 339 10.28 27.00 13.49
CA VAL A 339 11.47 26.86 14.31
C VAL A 339 11.08 27.56 15.61
N GLU A 340 10.96 26.80 16.70
CA GLU A 340 11.05 27.39 18.02
C GLU A 340 12.38 28.16 18.07
N PRO A 341 12.41 29.37 18.65
CA PRO A 341 13.58 30.20 18.64
C PRO A 341 14.72 29.52 19.43
N GLU A 342 15.70 28.99 18.73
CA GLU A 342 17.00 28.73 19.31
C GLU A 342 17.72 30.07 19.46
N VAL A 343 18.23 30.29 20.67
CA VAL A 343 18.96 31.43 21.14
C VAL A 343 20.23 31.65 20.29
N GLU A 344 20.34 32.86 19.79
CA GLU A 344 21.46 33.66 19.32
C GLU A 344 22.72 32.97 18.75
N GLY A 345 23.08 33.36 17.57
CA GLY A 345 24.45 33.45 17.10
C GLY A 345 24.69 33.08 15.64
N GLY A 346 24.61 34.05 14.74
CA GLY A 346 25.24 33.95 13.43
C GLY A 346 24.32 34.25 12.24
N THR A 347 24.53 35.39 11.64
CA THR A 347 23.86 35.91 10.43
C THR A 347 24.19 35.04 9.22
N PRO A 348 23.20 34.45 8.51
CA PRO A 348 23.45 33.71 7.26
C PRO A 348 23.64 34.71 6.10
N GLN A 349 24.71 34.55 5.35
CA GLN A 349 24.92 35.26 4.11
C GLN A 349 23.95 34.75 3.04
N ILE A 350 23.16 35.68 2.48
CA ILE A 350 22.26 35.43 1.36
C ILE A 350 23.06 35.41 0.06
N ILE A 351 23.10 34.26 -0.62
CA ILE A 351 23.65 34.15 -1.97
C ILE A 351 22.55 34.57 -2.96
N PRO A 352 22.77 35.56 -3.84
CA PRO A 352 21.75 35.98 -4.81
C PRO A 352 21.55 34.94 -5.91
N TYR A 353 20.29 34.60 -6.19
CA TYR A 353 19.91 33.78 -7.35
C TYR A 353 19.94 34.61 -8.67
N PRO A 354 20.28 34.00 -9.81
CA PRO A 354 20.25 34.68 -11.10
C PRO A 354 18.83 35.02 -11.52
N ASP A 355 18.70 36.10 -12.28
CA ASP A 355 17.45 36.71 -12.75
C ASP A 355 16.51 35.71 -13.45
N MET A 356 15.30 35.56 -12.90
CA MET A 356 14.22 34.73 -13.43
C MET A 356 13.22 35.55 -14.27
N PRO A 357 12.57 34.96 -15.30
CA PRO A 357 11.58 35.63 -16.14
C PRO A 357 10.42 36.25 -15.37
N THR A 358 9.82 37.30 -15.88
CA THR A 358 8.80 38.15 -15.21
C THR A 358 7.56 37.38 -14.76
N ASP A 359 7.10 36.43 -15.55
CA ASP A 359 5.93 35.61 -15.30
C ASP A 359 6.09 34.68 -14.06
N VAL A 360 7.32 34.24 -13.80
CA VAL A 360 7.64 33.43 -12.63
C VAL A 360 7.68 34.29 -11.36
N LYS A 361 8.05 35.58 -11.49
CA LYS A 361 8.02 36.54 -10.36
C LYS A 361 6.58 36.84 -9.93
N GLU A 362 5.66 37.00 -10.90
CA GLU A 362 4.23 37.19 -10.62
C GLU A 362 3.56 35.97 -9.99
N LEU A 363 3.82 34.77 -10.51
CA LEU A 363 3.36 33.53 -9.91
C LEU A 363 3.88 33.37 -8.48
N LYS A 364 5.11 33.75 -8.21
CA LYS A 364 5.72 33.69 -6.89
C LYS A 364 5.08 34.66 -5.90
N ARG A 365 4.72 35.87 -6.35
CA ARG A 365 3.99 36.86 -5.52
C ARG A 365 2.58 36.36 -5.20
N SER A 366 1.84 35.93 -6.18
CA SER A 366 0.50 35.37 -6.02
C SER A 366 0.49 34.16 -5.09
N TRP A 367 1.51 33.31 -5.19
CA TRP A 367 1.67 32.16 -4.32
C TRP A 367 2.00 32.52 -2.87
N ILE A 368 2.83 33.55 -2.66
CA ILE A 368 3.13 34.08 -1.32
C ILE A 368 1.86 34.66 -0.67
N GLN A 369 1.06 35.41 -1.42
CA GLN A 369 -0.18 36.01 -0.95
C GLN A 369 -1.22 34.94 -0.56
N LEU A 370 -1.45 33.95 -1.40
CA LEU A 370 -2.34 32.81 -1.12
C LEU A 370 -1.89 32.01 0.11
N ARG A 371 -0.59 31.97 0.35
CA ARG A 371 -0.02 31.32 1.51
C ARG A 371 -0.29 32.10 2.80
N GLU A 372 -0.11 33.41 2.80
CA GLU A 372 -0.38 34.27 3.95
C GLU A 372 -1.87 34.25 4.31
N GLU A 373 -2.75 34.25 3.31
CA GLU A 373 -4.20 34.08 3.51
C GLU A 373 -4.52 32.74 4.15
N ARG A 374 -3.93 31.64 3.65
CA ARG A 374 -4.09 30.30 4.26
C ARG A 374 -3.62 30.27 5.70
N ASP A 375 -2.41 30.77 5.98
CA ASP A 375 -1.81 30.73 7.32
C ASP A 375 -2.63 31.56 8.32
N THR A 376 -3.27 32.63 7.85
CA THR A 376 -4.22 33.44 8.63
C THR A 376 -5.51 32.66 8.95
N PHE A 377 -6.08 31.96 7.96
CA PHE A 377 -7.24 31.10 8.15
C PHE A 377 -6.94 29.91 9.08
N GLU A 378 -5.75 29.33 8.97
CA GLU A 378 -5.34 28.21 9.81
C GLU A 378 -5.15 28.64 11.28
N ALA A 379 -4.60 29.83 11.52
CA ALA A 379 -4.50 30.41 12.84
C ALA A 379 -5.89 30.70 13.46
N GLN A 380 -6.82 31.24 12.67
CA GLN A 380 -8.20 31.49 13.12
C GLN A 380 -8.92 30.16 13.43
N PHE A 381 -8.78 29.16 12.58
CA PHE A 381 -9.36 27.84 12.79
C PHE A 381 -8.83 27.16 14.05
N CYS A 382 -7.52 27.25 14.31
CA CYS A 382 -6.91 26.73 15.53
C CYS A 382 -7.44 27.45 16.79
N ALA A 383 -7.64 28.78 16.73
CA ALA A 383 -8.17 29.54 17.82
C ALA A 383 -9.66 29.18 18.13
N GLU A 384 -10.49 29.05 17.09
CA GLU A 384 -11.88 28.60 17.25
C GLU A 384 -11.98 27.18 17.79
N ARG A 385 -11.13 26.28 17.29
CA ARG A 385 -11.07 24.90 17.78
C ARG A 385 -10.69 24.80 19.25
N LYS A 386 -9.75 25.64 19.72
CA LYS A 386 -9.39 25.73 21.13
C LYS A 386 -10.57 26.15 21.97
N LYS A 387 -11.36 27.12 21.48
CA LYS A 387 -12.59 27.64 22.14
C LYS A 387 -13.68 26.56 22.23
N VAL A 388 -13.86 25.76 21.17
CA VAL A 388 -14.80 24.63 21.16
C VAL A 388 -14.41 23.53 22.15
N LEU A 389 -13.10 23.21 22.26
CA LEU A 389 -12.61 22.25 23.25
C LEU A 389 -12.83 22.72 24.69
N GLU A 390 -12.63 24.01 24.95
CA GLU A 390 -12.84 24.60 26.25
C GLU A 390 -14.33 24.62 26.65
N LEU A 391 -15.21 24.98 25.72
CA LEU A 391 -16.66 24.92 25.91
C LEU A 391 -17.18 23.50 26.11
N THR A 392 -16.60 22.52 25.39
CA THR A 392 -16.94 21.10 25.54
C THR A 392 -16.53 20.58 26.91
N SER A 393 -15.36 21.01 27.41
CA SER A 393 -14.90 20.67 28.76
C SER A 393 -15.82 21.25 29.83
N GLN A 394 -16.21 22.53 29.72
CA GLN A 394 -17.15 23.19 30.63
C GLN A 394 -18.54 22.51 30.63
N LEU A 395 -19.04 22.15 29.45
CA LEU A 395 -20.30 21.45 29.30
C LEU A 395 -20.29 20.06 29.97
N ASN A 396 -19.19 19.36 29.86
CA ASN A 396 -19.02 18.04 30.50
C ASN A 396 -18.92 18.17 32.04
N GLU A 397 -18.34 19.24 32.53
CA GLU A 397 -18.25 19.51 33.96
C GLU A 397 -19.63 19.92 34.55
N GLU A 398 -20.39 20.76 33.85
CA GLU A 398 -21.78 21.04 34.20
C GLU A 398 -22.68 19.79 34.18
N ARG A 399 -22.51 18.93 33.19
CA ARG A 399 -23.24 17.64 33.12
C ARG A 399 -22.91 16.72 34.31
N ARG A 400 -21.65 16.70 34.76
CA ARG A 400 -21.22 15.96 35.96
C ARG A 400 -21.85 16.54 37.23
N LEU A 401 -21.83 17.87 37.39
CA LEU A 401 -22.48 18.56 38.51
C LEU A 401 -24.00 18.36 38.54
N ASN A 402 -24.66 18.45 37.41
CA ASN A 402 -26.10 18.21 37.30
C ASN A 402 -26.48 16.74 37.55
N ALA A 403 -25.62 15.79 37.19
CA ALA A 403 -25.81 14.35 37.50
C ALA A 403 -25.68 14.08 39.03
N TYR A 404 -24.77 14.81 39.69
CA TYR A 404 -24.57 14.71 41.14
C TYR A 404 -25.71 15.35 41.95
N LEU A 405 -26.34 16.43 41.44
CA LEU A 405 -27.43 17.17 42.08
C LEU A 405 -28.82 16.55 41.84
N ARG A 406 -28.95 15.52 40.98
CA ARG A 406 -30.23 14.81 40.83
C ARG A 406 -30.53 13.99 42.08
N PRO A 407 -31.67 14.23 42.81
CA PRO A 407 -32.02 13.43 43.95
C PRO A 407 -32.24 11.97 43.54
N LYS A 408 -31.62 11.04 44.24
CA LYS A 408 -31.92 9.60 44.12
C LYS A 408 -33.42 9.42 44.43
N ARG A 409 -34.25 9.23 43.42
CA ARG A 409 -35.63 8.77 43.59
C ARG A 409 -35.54 7.38 44.23
N SER A 410 -35.90 7.29 45.50
CA SER A 410 -36.22 6.04 46.15
C SER A 410 -37.39 5.39 45.41
N LEU A 411 -37.19 4.24 44.83
CA LEU A 411 -38.27 3.35 44.37
C LEU A 411 -39.05 2.85 45.59
N PRO A 412 -40.39 2.77 45.47
CA PRO A 412 -41.24 2.19 46.52
C PRO A 412 -41.03 0.69 46.71
#